data_6077ab4fe76bacbe577f1e1226a91986
#
_entry.id   6077ab4fe76bacbe577f1e1226a91986
#
_cell.length_a   1.000
_cell.length_b   1.000
_cell.length_c   1.000
_cell.angle_alpha   90.00
_cell.angle_beta   90.00
_cell.angle_gamma   90.00
#
_symmetry.space_group_name_H-M   'P 1'
#
loop_
_entity.id
_entity.type
_entity.pdbx_description
1 polymer ?
#
loop_
_entity_poly.entity_id
_entity_poly.type
_entity_poly.pdbx_seq_one_letter_code
_entity_poly.pdbx_strand_id
1 'polypeptide(L)'
;MYDDILHLNTTRVVKLDPTDPFDVTRAELEARDQVYEMHDFLKNNIPGFENSHVLSTALQIGIRESRMVEGEYVLTVEDLKSLARFPDAIAVSNYDIDIHSPDGAGTDHYYFVDGEWYEIPYRCLVPKDCDNLLVAGRCISSTHEAQASYRIMPYCAELGQAAGAAVSVAKKSGVDVRDVDVSKVQEILRGEGYLI
;
A
#
# COMPACT_ATOMS: atom_id res chain seq x y z
N MET A 1 6.01 -3.68 -23.08
CA MET A 1 4.92 -2.75 -23.43
C MET A 1 4.71 -2.88 -24.94
N TYR A 2 3.51 -2.88 -25.43
CA TYR A 2 3.23 -2.95 -26.88
C TYR A 2 3.22 -1.53 -27.42
N ASP A 3 3.70 -1.32 -28.65
CA ASP A 3 3.89 0.03 -29.22
C ASP A 3 2.57 0.78 -29.50
N ASP A 4 1.47 0.04 -29.56
CA ASP A 4 0.11 0.52 -29.85
C ASP A 4 -0.85 0.47 -28.66
N ILE A 5 -0.36 0.15 -27.46
CA ILE A 5 -1.15 0.07 -26.23
C ILE A 5 -0.67 1.09 -25.21
N LEU A 6 -1.58 1.96 -24.79
CA LEU A 6 -1.35 2.91 -23.69
C LEU A 6 -2.08 2.45 -22.42
N HIS A 7 -1.35 2.40 -21.32
CA HIS A 7 -1.90 2.19 -19.98
C HIS A 7 -2.07 3.54 -19.28
N LEU A 8 -3.28 3.80 -18.80
CA LEU A 8 -3.65 5.02 -18.11
C LEU A 8 -4.07 4.72 -16.66
N ASN A 9 -3.66 5.56 -15.73
CA ASN A 9 -4.08 5.56 -14.33
C ASN A 9 -4.51 7.00 -13.96
N THR A 10 -5.69 7.41 -14.43
CA THR A 10 -6.15 8.81 -14.42
C THR A 10 -7.48 9.03 -13.73
N THR A 11 -8.31 8.01 -13.61
CA THR A 11 -9.63 8.11 -12.97
C THR A 11 -9.51 8.06 -11.45
N ARG A 12 -10.41 8.78 -10.74
CA ARG A 12 -10.44 8.81 -9.29
C ARG A 12 -11.85 9.03 -8.78
N VAL A 13 -12.26 8.22 -7.81
CA VAL A 13 -13.49 8.40 -7.04
C VAL A 13 -13.12 8.73 -5.60
N VAL A 14 -13.81 9.69 -5.00
CA VAL A 14 -13.56 10.18 -3.64
C VAL A 14 -14.86 10.29 -2.84
N LYS A 15 -14.74 10.45 -1.51
CA LYS A 15 -15.88 10.68 -0.59
C LYS A 15 -16.88 9.53 -0.53
N LEU A 16 -16.42 8.30 -0.76
CA LEU A 16 -17.19 7.08 -0.55
C LEU A 16 -16.52 6.22 0.53
N ASP A 17 -17.32 5.51 1.29
CA ASP A 17 -16.83 4.58 2.32
C ASP A 17 -16.50 3.23 1.68
N PRO A 18 -15.22 2.84 1.58
CA PRO A 18 -14.83 1.55 0.98
C PRO A 18 -15.18 0.34 1.85
N THR A 19 -15.74 0.56 3.04
CA THR A 19 -16.26 -0.52 3.91
C THR A 19 -17.75 -0.77 3.71
N ASP A 20 -18.45 0.13 2.99
CA ASP A 20 -19.85 -0.05 2.58
C ASP A 20 -19.90 -0.64 1.15
N PRO A 21 -20.48 -1.84 0.96
CA PRO A 21 -20.57 -2.47 -0.35
C PRO A 21 -21.41 -1.67 -1.37
N PHE A 22 -22.35 -0.85 -0.93
CA PHE A 22 -23.12 0.03 -1.83
C PHE A 22 -22.27 1.20 -2.31
N ASP A 23 -21.41 1.76 -1.45
CA ASP A 23 -20.45 2.79 -1.83
C ASP A 23 -19.38 2.26 -2.78
N VAL A 24 -18.89 1.04 -2.54
CA VAL A 24 -17.98 0.36 -3.46
C VAL A 24 -18.63 0.14 -4.84
N THR A 25 -19.91 -0.26 -4.85
CA THR A 25 -20.64 -0.43 -6.11
C THR A 25 -20.81 0.91 -6.86
N ARG A 26 -21.14 1.99 -6.15
CA ARG A 26 -21.21 3.34 -6.74
C ARG A 26 -19.87 3.76 -7.32
N ALA A 27 -18.78 3.52 -6.56
CA ALA A 27 -17.43 3.84 -7.00
C ALA A 27 -17.03 3.09 -8.28
N GLU A 28 -17.40 1.80 -8.40
CA GLU A 28 -17.18 1.00 -9.60
C GLU A 28 -17.90 1.60 -10.83
N LEU A 29 -19.15 2.00 -10.66
CA LEU A 29 -19.93 2.60 -11.74
C LEU A 29 -19.34 3.95 -12.17
N GLU A 30 -19.11 4.84 -11.22
CA GLU A 30 -18.54 6.16 -11.47
C GLU A 30 -17.14 6.07 -12.13
N ALA A 31 -16.27 5.19 -11.63
CA ALA A 31 -14.95 5.02 -12.22
C ALA A 31 -15.00 4.50 -13.67
N ARG A 32 -15.99 3.68 -14.02
CA ARG A 32 -16.18 3.22 -15.40
C ARG A 32 -16.71 4.31 -16.30
N ASP A 33 -17.62 5.15 -15.83
CA ASP A 33 -18.08 6.32 -16.58
C ASP A 33 -16.91 7.27 -16.87
N GLN A 34 -16.06 7.55 -15.88
CA GLN A 34 -14.85 8.36 -16.06
C GLN A 34 -13.88 7.78 -17.10
N VAL A 35 -13.78 6.45 -17.24
CA VAL A 35 -12.95 5.82 -18.31
C VAL A 35 -13.45 6.20 -19.69
N TYR A 36 -14.76 6.16 -19.91
CA TYR A 36 -15.34 6.52 -21.21
C TYR A 36 -15.26 8.01 -21.49
N GLU A 37 -15.49 8.85 -20.50
CA GLU A 37 -15.29 10.30 -20.61
C GLU A 37 -13.84 10.64 -20.98
N MET A 38 -12.87 9.99 -20.31
CA MET A 38 -11.45 10.17 -20.63
C MET A 38 -11.12 9.69 -22.05
N HIS A 39 -11.67 8.55 -22.46
CA HIS A 39 -11.45 8.04 -23.82
C HIS A 39 -12.03 8.98 -24.88
N ASP A 40 -13.23 9.51 -24.68
CA ASP A 40 -13.83 10.48 -25.60
C ASP A 40 -13.03 11.79 -25.65
N PHE A 41 -12.51 12.23 -24.50
CA PHE A 41 -11.61 13.38 -24.45
C PHE A 41 -10.34 13.13 -25.29
N LEU A 42 -9.69 11.97 -25.12
CA LEU A 42 -8.48 11.62 -25.88
C LEU A 42 -8.75 11.57 -27.37
N LYS A 43 -9.82 10.91 -27.80
CA LYS A 43 -10.19 10.82 -29.24
C LYS A 43 -10.41 12.18 -29.89
N ASN A 44 -11.00 13.11 -29.16
CA ASN A 44 -11.41 14.40 -29.72
C ASN A 44 -10.31 15.46 -29.61
N ASN A 45 -9.31 15.30 -28.74
CA ASN A 45 -8.37 16.36 -28.40
C ASN A 45 -6.90 15.97 -28.55
N ILE A 46 -6.56 14.68 -28.59
CA ILE A 46 -5.16 14.25 -28.60
C ILE A 46 -4.83 13.56 -29.93
N PRO A 47 -3.90 14.11 -30.75
CA PRO A 47 -3.48 13.49 -32.00
C PRO A 47 -2.97 12.06 -31.80
N GLY A 48 -3.43 11.14 -32.66
CA GLY A 48 -3.10 9.72 -32.61
C GLY A 48 -4.13 8.85 -31.90
N PHE A 49 -5.13 9.46 -31.23
CA PHE A 49 -6.21 8.72 -30.55
C PHE A 49 -7.52 8.63 -31.36
N GLU A 50 -7.59 9.21 -32.54
CA GLU A 50 -8.82 9.33 -33.32
C GLU A 50 -9.51 7.97 -33.60
N ASN A 51 -8.71 6.92 -33.79
CA ASN A 51 -9.19 5.56 -34.03
C ASN A 51 -8.99 4.62 -32.84
N SER A 52 -8.64 5.16 -31.65
CA SER A 52 -8.42 4.37 -30.45
C SER A 52 -9.72 3.76 -29.92
N HIS A 53 -9.58 2.69 -29.17
CA HIS A 53 -10.68 2.07 -28.43
C HIS A 53 -10.19 1.58 -27.08
N VAL A 54 -11.08 1.48 -26.10
CA VAL A 54 -10.77 0.91 -24.79
C VAL A 54 -10.58 -0.60 -24.94
N LEU A 55 -9.36 -1.07 -24.72
CA LEU A 55 -9.02 -2.49 -24.81
C LEU A 55 -9.53 -3.26 -23.59
N SER A 56 -9.27 -2.73 -22.40
CA SER A 56 -9.76 -3.29 -21.14
C SER A 56 -9.72 -2.25 -20.03
N THR A 57 -10.47 -2.50 -18.97
CA THR A 57 -10.39 -1.79 -17.69
C THR A 57 -9.89 -2.74 -16.61
N ALA A 58 -9.48 -2.21 -15.45
CA ALA A 58 -9.24 -3.03 -14.28
C ALA A 58 -10.50 -3.85 -13.93
N LEU A 59 -10.33 -5.05 -13.39
CA LEU A 59 -11.45 -5.92 -12.99
C LEU A 59 -12.31 -5.26 -11.90
N GLN A 60 -11.65 -4.50 -11.01
CA GLN A 60 -12.28 -3.74 -9.93
C GLN A 60 -11.48 -2.46 -9.65
N ILE A 61 -12.11 -1.51 -8.98
CA ILE A 61 -11.42 -0.28 -8.53
C ILE A 61 -10.30 -0.61 -7.55
N GLY A 62 -9.24 0.20 -7.56
CA GLY A 62 -8.13 0.13 -6.62
C GLY A 62 -8.44 0.90 -5.33
N ILE A 63 -8.98 0.25 -4.32
CA ILE A 63 -9.18 0.86 -2.99
C ILE A 63 -7.81 1.09 -2.36
N ARG A 64 -7.46 2.37 -2.13
CA ARG A 64 -6.14 2.73 -1.59
C ARG A 64 -6.05 2.56 -0.09
N GLU A 65 -7.13 2.90 0.62
CA GLU A 65 -7.24 2.86 2.07
C GLU A 65 -8.65 2.48 2.49
N SER A 66 -8.77 1.79 3.61
CA SER A 66 -10.02 1.50 4.27
C SER A 66 -9.80 1.41 5.79
N ARG A 67 -9.84 0.22 6.38
CA ARG A 67 -9.55 0.02 7.80
C ARG A 67 -8.07 -0.33 8.00
N MET A 68 -7.47 0.20 9.06
CA MET A 68 -6.16 -0.20 9.59
C MET A 68 -6.33 -0.82 10.97
N VAL A 69 -5.47 -1.77 11.30
CA VAL A 69 -5.47 -2.38 12.63
C VAL A 69 -4.81 -1.42 13.62
N GLU A 70 -5.23 -1.46 14.88
CA GLU A 70 -4.49 -0.86 15.98
C GLU A 70 -3.47 -1.88 16.49
N GLY A 71 -2.19 -1.67 16.15
CA GLY A 71 -1.09 -2.57 16.47
C GLY A 71 -0.30 -2.13 17.69
N GLU A 72 0.66 -2.96 18.10
CA GLU A 72 1.60 -2.68 19.19
C GLU A 72 2.45 -1.42 18.91
N TYR A 73 2.63 -1.08 17.66
CA TYR A 73 3.23 0.17 17.21
C TYR A 73 2.39 0.79 16.09
N VAL A 74 2.24 2.11 16.13
CA VAL A 74 1.58 2.88 15.06
C VAL A 74 2.66 3.63 14.30
N LEU A 75 2.94 3.22 13.07
CA LEU A 75 3.90 3.91 12.20
C LEU A 75 3.37 5.30 11.84
N THR A 76 4.15 6.33 12.09
CA THR A 76 3.75 7.72 11.90
C THR A 76 4.49 8.38 10.73
N VAL A 77 3.97 9.51 10.26
CA VAL A 77 4.66 10.31 9.23
C VAL A 77 5.98 10.88 9.74
N GLU A 78 6.08 11.13 11.04
CA GLU A 78 7.31 11.58 11.70
C GLU A 78 8.41 10.50 11.63
N ASP A 79 8.04 9.23 11.81
CA ASP A 79 8.96 8.09 11.63
C ASP A 79 9.52 8.07 10.20
N LEU A 80 8.64 8.25 9.22
CA LEU A 80 9.03 8.26 7.81
C LEU A 80 10.00 9.41 7.52
N LYS A 81 9.64 10.64 7.90
CA LYS A 81 10.43 11.84 7.64
C LYS A 81 11.76 11.88 8.41
N SER A 82 11.82 11.24 9.58
CA SER A 82 13.07 11.11 10.35
C SER A 82 13.93 9.94 9.92
N LEU A 83 13.49 9.17 8.89
CA LEU A 83 14.17 7.95 8.42
C LEU A 83 14.38 6.95 9.56
N ALA A 84 13.33 6.74 10.36
CA ALA A 84 13.39 5.94 11.59
C ALA A 84 13.95 4.54 11.34
N ARG A 85 14.75 4.05 12.30
CA ARG A 85 15.33 2.72 12.35
C ARG A 85 14.79 1.96 13.55
N PHE A 86 14.47 0.70 13.36
CA PHE A 86 13.88 -0.12 14.42
C PHE A 86 14.65 -1.43 14.61
N PRO A 87 14.87 -1.87 15.87
CA PRO A 87 15.54 -3.14 16.14
C PRO A 87 14.74 -4.35 15.61
N ASP A 88 13.43 -4.17 15.46
CA ASP A 88 12.48 -5.16 14.94
C ASP A 88 12.02 -4.83 13.51
N ALA A 89 12.86 -4.17 12.70
CA ALA A 89 12.58 -3.87 11.31
C ALA A 89 12.34 -5.13 10.49
N ILE A 90 11.30 -5.13 9.64
CA ILE A 90 10.93 -6.27 8.77
C ILE A 90 10.75 -5.88 7.32
N ALA A 91 10.74 -4.60 7.03
CA ALA A 91 10.67 -4.05 5.68
C ALA A 91 11.30 -2.66 5.67
N VAL A 92 11.69 -2.19 4.49
CA VAL A 92 12.16 -0.82 4.25
C VAL A 92 11.35 -0.20 3.12
N SER A 93 11.18 1.12 3.16
CA SER A 93 10.53 1.84 2.09
C SER A 93 11.15 3.23 1.89
N ASN A 94 11.12 3.69 0.66
CA ASN A 94 11.51 5.04 0.26
C ASN A 94 10.52 5.63 -0.76
N TYR A 95 9.34 5.05 -0.86
CA TYR A 95 8.32 5.61 -1.73
C TYR A 95 7.80 6.91 -1.14
N ASP A 96 7.53 7.88 -2.01
CA ASP A 96 7.02 9.19 -1.64
C ASP A 96 5.78 9.10 -0.74
N ILE A 97 5.62 10.08 0.14
CA ILE A 97 4.36 10.27 0.85
C ILE A 97 3.41 10.97 -0.12
N ASP A 98 2.53 10.20 -0.73
CA ASP A 98 1.60 10.63 -1.78
C ASP A 98 0.18 10.73 -1.22
N ILE A 99 -0.18 11.92 -0.72
CA ILE A 99 -1.50 12.20 -0.15
C ILE A 99 -2.35 12.92 -1.18
N HIS A 100 -3.37 12.24 -1.66
CA HIS A 100 -4.36 12.86 -2.54
C HIS A 100 -5.39 13.65 -1.73
N SER A 101 -5.53 14.94 -2.04
CA SER A 101 -6.57 15.78 -1.40
C SER A 101 -7.97 15.20 -1.65
N PRO A 102 -8.79 14.98 -0.61
CA PRO A 102 -10.17 14.55 -0.78
C PRO A 102 -11.09 15.65 -1.37
N ASP A 103 -10.65 16.89 -1.35
CA ASP A 103 -11.47 18.06 -1.72
C ASP A 103 -11.07 18.74 -3.04
N GLY A 104 -10.03 18.21 -3.74
CA GLY A 104 -9.56 18.88 -4.96
C GLY A 104 -8.58 18.07 -5.81
N ALA A 105 -8.09 18.70 -6.86
CA ALA A 105 -7.12 18.11 -7.79
C ALA A 105 -5.67 18.12 -7.26
N GLY A 106 -5.44 18.63 -6.03
CA GLY A 106 -4.11 18.70 -5.43
C GLY A 106 -3.64 17.38 -4.84
N THR A 107 -2.34 17.19 -4.89
CA THR A 107 -1.64 16.10 -4.20
C THR A 107 -0.55 16.74 -3.33
N ASP A 108 -0.49 16.39 -2.06
CA ASP A 108 0.61 16.79 -1.19
C ASP A 108 1.67 15.69 -1.25
N HIS A 109 2.87 16.03 -1.75
CA HIS A 109 3.97 15.10 -1.92
C HIS A 109 5.16 15.45 -1.03
N TYR A 110 5.69 14.44 -0.37
CA TYR A 110 7.01 14.49 0.25
C TYR A 110 7.92 13.47 -0.43
N TYR A 111 9.00 13.94 -1.04
CA TYR A 111 9.97 13.12 -1.75
C TYR A 111 11.15 12.79 -0.85
N PHE A 112 11.53 11.50 -0.82
CA PHE A 112 12.80 11.09 -0.21
C PHE A 112 13.95 11.37 -1.16
N VAL A 113 15.11 11.71 -0.60
CA VAL A 113 16.34 11.87 -1.39
C VAL A 113 16.89 10.49 -1.78
N ASP A 114 17.55 10.40 -2.92
CA ASP A 114 18.16 9.16 -3.39
C ASP A 114 19.10 8.57 -2.33
N GLY A 115 18.83 7.30 -1.98
CA GLY A 115 19.59 6.59 -0.95
C GLY A 115 19.01 6.71 0.47
N GLU A 116 17.96 7.51 0.68
CA GLU A 116 17.20 7.53 1.93
C GLU A 116 16.14 6.44 1.93
N TRP A 117 15.84 5.89 3.10
CA TRP A 117 14.74 4.98 3.36
C TRP A 117 14.38 4.99 4.84
N TYR A 118 13.18 4.63 5.18
CA TYR A 118 12.73 4.35 6.55
C TYR A 118 12.43 2.86 6.72
N GLU A 119 12.35 2.40 7.96
CA GLU A 119 12.04 1.02 8.30
C GLU A 119 10.60 0.88 8.82
N ILE A 120 10.04 -0.31 8.65
CA ILE A 120 8.73 -0.69 9.17
C ILE A 120 8.95 -1.77 10.23
N PRO A 121 8.57 -1.52 11.50
CA PRO A 121 8.79 -2.49 12.58
C PRO A 121 7.74 -3.61 12.59
N TYR A 122 8.12 -4.78 13.06
CA TYR A 122 7.27 -5.96 13.19
C TYR A 122 5.99 -5.68 13.99
N ARG A 123 6.09 -4.88 15.04
CA ARG A 123 4.99 -4.48 15.93
C ARG A 123 3.83 -3.80 15.21
N CYS A 124 4.03 -3.28 14.00
CA CYS A 124 2.94 -2.76 13.16
C CYS A 124 2.02 -3.86 12.64
N LEU A 125 2.49 -5.11 12.59
CA LEU A 125 1.74 -6.27 12.12
C LEU A 125 0.96 -6.97 13.22
N VAL A 126 1.25 -6.66 14.49
CA VAL A 126 0.71 -7.32 15.69
C VAL A 126 -0.44 -6.51 16.26
N PRO A 127 -1.72 -6.94 16.13
CA PRO A 127 -2.86 -6.25 16.73
C PRO A 127 -2.76 -6.24 18.28
N LYS A 128 -3.17 -5.12 18.91
CA LYS A 128 -3.15 -4.99 20.38
C LYS A 128 -4.09 -5.96 21.08
N ASP A 129 -5.29 -6.11 20.57
CA ASP A 129 -6.41 -6.77 21.24
C ASP A 129 -6.75 -8.14 20.64
N CYS A 130 -5.85 -8.73 19.87
CA CYS A 130 -6.06 -10.04 19.26
C CYS A 130 -4.80 -10.88 19.32
N ASP A 131 -4.87 -12.01 20.02
CA ASP A 131 -3.76 -12.94 20.11
C ASP A 131 -3.66 -13.81 18.86
N ASN A 132 -2.46 -14.31 18.59
CA ASN A 132 -2.14 -15.25 17.52
C ASN A 132 -2.63 -14.79 16.12
N LEU A 133 -2.58 -13.48 15.88
CA LEU A 133 -2.94 -12.85 14.61
C LEU A 133 -1.83 -11.92 14.16
N LEU A 134 -1.51 -11.95 12.86
CA LEU A 134 -0.72 -10.93 12.17
C LEU A 134 -1.55 -10.33 11.04
N VAL A 135 -1.38 -9.04 10.82
CA VAL A 135 -1.98 -8.29 9.73
C VAL A 135 -0.87 -7.76 8.83
N ALA A 136 -0.96 -7.95 7.52
CA ALA A 136 0.04 -7.50 6.57
C ALA A 136 -0.60 -6.74 5.40
N GLY A 137 0.20 -5.94 4.70
CA GLY A 137 -0.26 -5.14 3.56
C GLY A 137 -0.72 -3.75 3.95
N ARG A 138 -1.67 -3.18 3.24
CA ARG A 138 -2.11 -1.79 3.42
C ARG A 138 -2.81 -1.49 4.74
N CYS A 139 -3.23 -2.50 5.47
CA CYS A 139 -4.02 -2.39 6.69
C CYS A 139 -3.20 -2.61 7.99
N ILE A 140 -1.87 -2.60 7.92
CA ILE A 140 -1.02 -2.59 9.12
C ILE A 140 -1.25 -1.33 9.95
N SER A 141 -0.79 -1.33 11.19
CA SER A 141 -0.95 -0.21 12.10
C SER A 141 -0.11 0.99 11.71
N SER A 142 -0.75 2.05 11.28
CA SER A 142 -0.10 3.32 10.91
C SER A 142 -1.06 4.49 10.95
N THR A 143 -0.52 5.73 10.81
CA THR A 143 -1.33 6.89 10.46
C THR A 143 -1.68 6.89 8.96
N HIS A 144 -2.69 7.66 8.58
CA HIS A 144 -3.10 7.87 7.19
C HIS A 144 -1.94 8.33 6.30
N GLU A 145 -1.16 9.29 6.78
CA GLU A 145 -0.03 9.87 6.05
C GLU A 145 1.10 8.85 5.85
N ALA A 146 1.39 8.03 6.86
CA ALA A 146 2.39 6.97 6.72
C ALA A 146 1.92 5.89 5.73
N GLN A 147 0.64 5.52 5.78
CA GLN A 147 0.04 4.57 4.85
C GLN A 147 0.18 5.04 3.38
N ALA A 148 0.09 6.33 3.12
CA ALA A 148 0.22 6.89 1.77
C ALA A 148 1.57 6.53 1.09
N SER A 149 2.62 6.25 1.86
CA SER A 149 3.92 5.82 1.35
C SER A 149 4.01 4.30 1.17
N TYR A 150 3.81 3.49 2.22
CA TYR A 150 4.08 2.04 2.14
C TYR A 150 2.98 1.20 1.46
N ARG A 151 1.82 1.78 1.13
CA ARG A 151 0.65 1.04 0.57
C ARG A 151 0.87 0.44 -0.82
N ILE A 152 1.95 0.74 -1.51
CA ILE A 152 2.22 0.22 -2.85
C ILE A 152 2.62 -1.26 -2.82
N MET A 153 2.41 -1.95 -3.95
CA MET A 153 2.52 -3.41 -4.05
C MET A 153 3.84 -4.00 -3.54
N PRO A 154 5.03 -3.45 -3.84
CA PRO A 154 6.28 -4.06 -3.39
C PRO A 154 6.34 -4.16 -1.87
N TYR A 155 6.10 -3.07 -1.15
CA TYR A 155 6.18 -3.05 0.32
C TYR A 155 5.07 -3.87 0.97
N CYS A 156 3.85 -3.87 0.39
CA CYS A 156 2.79 -4.76 0.86
C CYS A 156 3.17 -6.25 0.70
N ALA A 157 3.92 -6.61 -0.34
CA ALA A 157 4.43 -7.96 -0.55
C ALA A 157 5.52 -8.31 0.48
N GLU A 158 6.45 -7.38 0.76
CA GLU A 158 7.47 -7.54 1.81
C GLU A 158 6.83 -7.79 3.19
N LEU A 159 5.81 -7.01 3.55
CA LEU A 159 5.07 -7.20 4.80
C LEU A 159 4.40 -8.59 4.86
N GLY A 160 3.86 -9.06 3.73
CA GLY A 160 3.29 -10.40 3.63
C GLY A 160 4.34 -11.51 3.82
N GLN A 161 5.51 -11.34 3.21
CA GLN A 161 6.65 -12.26 3.37
C GLN A 161 7.13 -12.29 4.82
N ALA A 162 7.27 -11.13 5.46
CA ALA A 162 7.67 -11.02 6.85
C ALA A 162 6.68 -11.72 7.80
N ALA A 163 5.37 -11.54 7.57
CA ALA A 163 4.34 -12.22 8.34
C ALA A 163 4.43 -13.75 8.17
N GLY A 164 4.65 -14.24 6.94
CA GLY A 164 4.85 -15.67 6.67
C GLY A 164 6.09 -16.24 7.36
N ALA A 165 7.21 -15.52 7.32
CA ALA A 165 8.45 -15.89 8.03
C ALA A 165 8.21 -15.94 9.55
N ALA A 166 7.52 -14.94 10.10
CA ALA A 166 7.20 -14.88 11.53
C ALA A 166 6.34 -16.07 12.00
N VAL A 167 5.30 -16.43 11.24
CA VAL A 167 4.48 -17.62 11.53
C VAL A 167 5.32 -18.91 11.51
N SER A 168 6.28 -19.02 10.57
CA SER A 168 7.20 -20.16 10.53
C SER A 168 8.08 -20.22 11.78
N VAL A 169 8.62 -19.09 12.23
CA VAL A 169 9.44 -19.00 13.45
C VAL A 169 8.60 -19.31 14.68
N ALA A 170 7.39 -18.73 14.81
CA ALA A 170 6.45 -18.97 15.90
C ALA A 170 6.17 -20.48 16.06
N LYS A 171 5.79 -21.13 14.95
CA LYS A 171 5.50 -22.58 14.92
C LYS A 171 6.69 -23.42 15.34
N LYS A 172 7.90 -23.10 14.85
CA LYS A 172 9.13 -23.85 15.18
C LYS A 172 9.55 -23.67 16.65
N SER A 173 9.30 -22.48 17.20
CA SER A 173 9.67 -22.13 18.57
C SER A 173 8.59 -22.50 19.59
N GLY A 174 7.38 -22.80 19.17
CA GLY A 174 6.24 -23.10 20.04
C GLY A 174 5.75 -21.87 20.84
N VAL A 175 5.84 -20.68 20.26
CA VAL A 175 5.41 -19.41 20.88
C VAL A 175 4.28 -18.76 20.06
N ASP A 176 3.58 -17.80 20.67
CA ASP A 176 2.63 -16.96 19.94
C ASP A 176 3.36 -16.03 18.96
N VAL A 177 2.66 -15.59 17.91
CA VAL A 177 3.24 -14.66 16.91
C VAL A 177 3.66 -13.33 17.53
N ARG A 178 3.03 -12.92 18.63
CA ARG A 178 3.40 -11.73 19.42
C ARG A 178 4.77 -11.86 20.10
N ASP A 179 5.13 -13.07 20.51
CA ASP A 179 6.33 -13.39 21.28
C ASP A 179 7.48 -13.92 20.42
N VAL A 180 7.36 -13.76 19.11
CA VAL A 180 8.40 -14.21 18.17
C VAL A 180 9.70 -13.46 18.38
N ASP A 181 10.80 -14.19 18.40
CA ASP A 181 12.13 -13.61 18.27
C ASP A 181 12.31 -13.03 16.84
N VAL A 182 12.10 -11.71 16.74
CA VAL A 182 12.13 -11.01 15.45
C VAL A 182 13.51 -11.11 14.78
N SER A 183 14.59 -11.29 15.54
CA SER A 183 15.93 -11.48 14.94
C SER A 183 15.99 -12.70 14.01
N LYS A 184 15.27 -13.77 14.36
CA LYS A 184 15.17 -14.97 13.49
C LYS A 184 14.33 -14.73 12.24
N VAL A 185 13.31 -13.87 12.35
CA VAL A 185 12.54 -13.43 11.17
C VAL A 185 13.45 -12.63 10.24
N GLN A 186 14.22 -11.70 10.79
CA GLN A 186 15.18 -10.90 10.05
C GLN A 186 16.27 -11.76 9.37
N GLU A 187 16.76 -12.81 10.05
CA GLU A 187 17.72 -13.76 9.46
C GLU A 187 17.16 -14.44 8.20
N ILE A 188 15.88 -14.86 8.26
CA ILE A 188 15.20 -15.47 7.09
C ILE A 188 15.10 -14.45 5.97
N LEU A 189 14.61 -13.23 6.27
CA LEU A 189 14.40 -12.19 5.27
C LEU A 189 15.73 -11.78 4.62
N ARG A 190 16.81 -11.57 5.40
CA ARG A 190 18.15 -11.28 4.86
C ARG A 190 18.68 -12.43 4.00
N GLY A 191 18.42 -13.68 4.38
CA GLY A 191 18.78 -14.86 3.60
C GLY A 191 18.08 -14.94 2.24
N GLU A 192 16.93 -14.28 2.10
CA GLU A 192 16.17 -14.13 0.85
C GLU A 192 16.50 -12.85 0.08
N GLY A 193 17.43 -12.04 0.57
CA GLY A 193 17.94 -10.83 -0.11
C GLY A 193 17.23 -9.53 0.25
N TYR A 194 16.42 -9.51 1.32
CA TYR A 194 15.78 -8.28 1.79
C TYR A 194 16.79 -7.34 2.46
N LEU A 195 16.60 -6.05 2.22
CA LEU A 195 17.40 -4.97 2.83
C LEU A 195 16.74 -4.55 4.15
N ILE A 196 17.11 -5.18 5.27
CA ILE A 196 16.64 -4.85 6.63
C ILE A 196 17.76 -4.96 7.64
#